data_6cf8d099a9d59508d39cd8facd599018
#
_entry.id   6cf8d099a9d59508d39cd8facd599018
#
_cell.length_a   1.000
_cell.length_b   1.000
_cell.length_c   1.000
_cell.angle_alpha   90.00
_cell.angle_beta   90.00
_cell.angle_gamma   90.00
#
_symmetry.space_group_name_H-M   'P 1'
#
loop_
_entity.id
_entity.type
_entity.pdbx_description
1 polymer ?
#
loop_
_entity_poly.entity_id
_entity_poly.type
_entity_poly.pdbx_seq_one_letter_code
_entity_poly.pdbx_strand_id
1 'polypeptide(L)'
;MDEARLKRLRWRTRRGTRELDALFGGWLETSFPSAGEALRQAFDELLDVQDPDLWDWVMGHAKPPRSDWQAIIDEIRARHRL
;
A
#
# COMPACT_ATOMS: atom_id res chain seq x y z
N MET A 1 -16.43 7.98 -5.66
CA MET A 1 -15.49 7.75 -4.55
C MET A 1 -15.32 9.01 -3.74
N ASP A 2 -15.10 8.90 -2.44
CA ASP A 2 -14.93 10.03 -1.56
C ASP A 2 -13.59 10.71 -1.78
N GLU A 3 -13.62 11.94 -2.28
CA GLU A 3 -12.42 12.73 -2.55
C GLU A 3 -11.63 13.08 -1.29
N ALA A 4 -12.31 13.31 -0.17
CA ALA A 4 -11.65 13.60 1.10
C ALA A 4 -10.85 12.39 1.58
N ARG A 5 -11.41 11.17 1.39
CA ARG A 5 -10.71 9.94 1.73
C ARG A 5 -9.46 9.76 0.88
N LEU A 6 -9.56 9.98 -0.44
CA LEU A 6 -8.42 9.89 -1.35
C LEU A 6 -7.32 10.88 -0.99
N LYS A 7 -7.70 12.11 -0.72
CA LYS A 7 -6.76 13.17 -0.36
C LYS A 7 -6.00 12.81 0.90
N ARG A 8 -6.71 12.30 1.91
CA ARG A 8 -6.10 11.86 3.16
C ARG A 8 -5.16 10.68 2.96
N LEU A 9 -5.55 9.73 2.11
CA LEU A 9 -4.72 8.58 1.80
C LEU A 9 -3.46 8.97 1.03
N ARG A 10 -3.56 9.93 0.10
CA ARG A 10 -2.39 10.45 -0.61
C ARG A 10 -1.35 11.01 0.35
N TRP A 11 -1.78 11.71 1.37
CA TRP A 11 -0.88 12.21 2.41
C TRP A 11 -0.21 11.05 3.16
N ARG A 12 -0.97 10.02 3.49
CA ARG A 12 -0.47 8.89 4.26
C ARG A 12 0.46 7.98 3.45
N THR A 13 0.43 8.05 2.11
CA THR A 13 1.37 7.29 1.29
C THR A 13 2.73 7.97 1.18
N ARG A 14 2.86 9.19 1.69
CA ARG A 14 4.15 9.87 1.76
C ARG A 14 4.90 9.38 3.00
N ARG A 15 5.77 8.39 2.79
CA ARG A 15 6.41 7.67 3.89
C ARG A 15 7.78 8.20 4.26
N GLY A 16 8.28 9.22 3.54
CA GLY A 16 9.60 9.79 3.81
C GLY A 16 10.73 9.16 3.01
N THR A 17 10.45 8.09 2.26
CA THR A 17 11.39 7.55 1.28
C THR A 17 10.72 7.55 -0.08
N ARG A 18 11.50 7.88 -1.13
CA ARG A 18 10.97 7.92 -2.50
C ARG A 18 10.39 6.60 -2.94
N GLU A 19 11.09 5.52 -2.59
CA GLU A 19 10.70 4.18 -3.01
C GLU A 19 9.33 3.79 -2.44
N LEU A 20 9.15 3.96 -1.14
CA LEU A 20 7.87 3.63 -0.50
C LEU A 20 6.75 4.57 -0.96
N ASP A 21 7.05 5.85 -1.11
CA ASP A 21 6.07 6.82 -1.63
C ASP A 21 5.57 6.40 -3.00
N ALA A 22 6.48 6.02 -3.91
CA ALA A 22 6.12 5.60 -5.26
C ALA A 22 5.33 4.28 -5.25
N LEU A 23 5.75 3.31 -4.45
CA LEU A 23 5.11 2.00 -4.40
C LEU A 23 3.68 2.09 -3.88
N PHE A 24 3.48 2.72 -2.74
CA PHE A 24 2.16 2.81 -2.13
C PHE A 24 1.27 3.86 -2.81
N GLY A 25 1.85 4.98 -3.23
CA GLY A 25 1.13 5.97 -4.01
C GLY A 25 0.67 5.41 -5.36
N GLY A 26 1.49 4.59 -5.99
CA GLY A 26 1.13 3.91 -7.24
C GLY A 26 -0.06 2.98 -7.07
N TRP A 27 -0.09 2.19 -6.01
CA TRP A 27 -1.23 1.32 -5.73
C TRP A 27 -2.50 2.13 -5.48
N LEU A 28 -2.39 3.22 -4.72
CA LEU A 28 -3.52 4.10 -4.44
C LEU A 28 -4.12 4.68 -5.72
N GLU A 29 -3.29 5.15 -6.64
CA GLU A 29 -3.76 5.81 -7.86
C GLU A 29 -4.34 4.83 -8.87
N THR A 30 -3.86 3.59 -8.91
CA THR A 30 -4.21 2.65 -9.97
C THR A 30 -5.11 1.50 -9.51
N SER A 31 -4.93 0.97 -8.33
CA SER A 31 -5.66 -0.21 -7.84
C SER A 31 -6.77 0.12 -6.87
N PHE A 32 -6.56 1.10 -6.01
CA PHE A 32 -7.54 1.49 -5.00
C PHE A 32 -8.91 1.84 -5.59
N PRO A 33 -9.01 2.61 -6.70
CA PRO A 33 -10.32 2.98 -7.24
C PRO A 33 -11.19 1.80 -7.65
N SER A 34 -10.59 0.70 -8.11
CA SER A 34 -11.32 -0.49 -8.54
C SER A 34 -11.37 -1.58 -7.46
N ALA A 35 -10.74 -1.37 -6.32
CA ALA A 35 -10.75 -2.35 -5.22
C ALA A 35 -12.09 -2.36 -4.50
N GLY A 36 -12.48 -3.52 -3.95
CA GLY A 36 -13.63 -3.60 -3.05
C GLY A 36 -13.36 -2.92 -1.72
N GLU A 37 -14.42 -2.61 -0.98
CA GLU A 37 -14.29 -1.85 0.27
C GLU A 37 -13.43 -2.58 1.30
N ALA A 38 -13.49 -3.91 1.37
CA ALA A 38 -12.66 -4.67 2.30
C ALA A 38 -11.18 -4.45 2.03
N LEU A 39 -10.77 -4.44 0.76
CA LEU A 39 -9.38 -4.23 0.38
C LEU A 39 -8.96 -2.77 0.57
N ARG A 40 -9.87 -1.84 0.33
CA ARG A 40 -9.63 -0.41 0.60
C ARG A 40 -9.36 -0.19 2.09
N GLN A 41 -10.15 -0.82 2.94
CA GLN A 41 -9.97 -0.74 4.40
C GLN A 41 -8.63 -1.37 4.80
N ALA A 42 -8.29 -2.51 4.20
CA ALA A 42 -7.00 -3.17 4.46
C ALA A 42 -5.82 -2.26 4.09
N PHE A 43 -5.91 -1.56 2.96
CA PHE A 43 -4.87 -0.61 2.54
C PHE A 43 -4.73 0.54 3.53
N ASP A 44 -5.87 1.08 4.00
CA ASP A 44 -5.88 2.14 5.00
C ASP A 44 -5.13 1.69 6.27
N GLU A 45 -5.42 0.49 6.73
CA GLU A 45 -4.77 -0.08 7.92
C GLU A 45 -3.29 -0.39 7.68
N LEU A 46 -2.96 -0.83 6.46
CA LEU A 46 -1.57 -1.10 6.08
C LEU A 46 -0.69 0.16 6.19
N LEU A 47 -1.27 1.32 5.91
CA LEU A 47 -0.53 2.58 6.00
C LEU A 47 -0.18 2.98 7.45
N ASP A 48 -0.75 2.32 8.45
CA ASP A 48 -0.37 2.51 9.86
C ASP A 48 0.92 1.76 10.23
N VAL A 49 1.36 0.84 9.37
CA VAL A 49 2.57 0.05 9.62
C VAL A 49 3.80 0.92 9.38
N GLN A 50 4.85 0.71 10.18
CA GLN A 50 6.07 1.49 10.09
C GLN A 50 6.89 1.12 8.87
N ASP A 51 7.65 2.08 8.35
CA ASP A 51 8.41 1.94 7.11
C ASP A 51 9.36 0.74 7.08
N PRO A 52 10.11 0.42 8.13
CA PRO A 52 11.00 -0.75 8.07
C PRO A 52 10.28 -2.06 7.78
N ASP A 53 9.08 -2.25 8.36
CA ASP A 53 8.31 -3.46 8.10
C ASP A 53 7.76 -3.47 6.68
N LEU A 54 7.22 -2.32 6.22
CA LEU A 54 6.73 -2.21 4.85
C LEU A 54 7.85 -2.50 3.85
N TRP A 55 9.03 -1.98 4.09
CA TRP A 55 10.19 -2.20 3.24
C TRP A 55 10.55 -3.68 3.15
N ASP A 56 10.60 -4.36 4.30
CA ASP A 56 10.91 -5.78 4.34
C ASP A 56 9.89 -6.61 3.55
N TRP A 57 8.62 -6.23 3.64
CA TRP A 57 7.56 -6.95 2.92
C TRP A 57 7.65 -6.71 1.41
N VAL A 58 7.87 -5.46 0.97
CA VAL A 58 7.97 -5.18 -0.47
C VAL A 58 9.26 -5.74 -1.08
N MET A 59 10.32 -5.88 -0.30
CA MET A 59 11.56 -6.50 -0.77
C MET A 59 11.52 -8.04 -0.69
N GLY A 60 10.49 -8.60 -0.08
CA GLY A 60 10.38 -10.05 0.06
C GLY A 60 11.23 -10.65 1.16
N HIS A 61 11.75 -9.82 2.07
CA HIS A 61 12.55 -10.29 3.20
C HIS A 61 11.69 -10.90 4.32
N ALA A 62 10.43 -10.50 4.38
CA ALA A 62 9.46 -10.99 5.37
C ALA A 62 8.07 -10.92 4.75
N LYS A 63 7.10 -11.55 5.42
CA LYS A 63 5.70 -11.53 4.98
C LYS A 63 4.84 -10.82 6.01
N PRO A 64 3.85 -10.02 5.55
CA PRO A 64 2.91 -9.42 6.50
C PRO A 64 2.05 -10.48 7.19
N PRO A 65 1.56 -10.20 8.40
CA PRO A 65 0.79 -11.18 9.17
C PRO A 65 -0.66 -11.36 8.69
N ARG A 66 -1.12 -10.55 7.74
CA ARG A 66 -2.49 -10.60 7.25
C ARG A 66 -2.49 -10.95 5.76
N SER A 67 -3.43 -11.84 5.36
CA SER A 67 -3.52 -12.26 3.95
C SER A 67 -3.98 -11.14 3.03
N ASP A 68 -4.83 -10.21 3.51
CA ASP A 68 -5.26 -9.06 2.71
C ASP A 68 -4.11 -8.09 2.46
N TRP A 69 -3.25 -7.88 3.44
CA TRP A 69 -2.03 -7.09 3.26
C TRP A 69 -1.06 -7.78 2.30
N GLN A 70 -0.96 -9.11 2.39
CA GLN A 70 -0.10 -9.87 1.48
C GLN A 70 -0.56 -9.69 0.03
N ALA A 71 -1.88 -9.70 -0.21
CA ALA A 71 -2.42 -9.48 -1.55
C ALA A 71 -2.03 -8.11 -2.11
N ILE A 72 -2.10 -7.07 -1.29
CA ILE A 72 -1.70 -5.71 -1.70
C ILE A 72 -0.20 -5.66 -1.99
N ILE A 73 0.61 -6.24 -1.10
CA ILE A 73 2.07 -6.27 -1.26
C ILE A 73 2.45 -7.04 -2.54
N ASP A 74 1.78 -8.17 -2.81
CA ASP A 74 2.04 -8.96 -4.01
C ASP A 74 1.75 -8.16 -5.28
N GLU A 75 0.66 -7.39 -5.30
CA GLU A 75 0.34 -6.52 -6.44
C GLU A 75 1.39 -5.43 -6.63
N ILE A 76 1.84 -4.82 -5.54
CA ILE A 76 2.88 -3.79 -5.60
C ILE A 76 4.17 -4.38 -6.15
N ARG A 77 4.57 -5.54 -5.66
CA ARG A 77 5.79 -6.20 -6.13
C ARG A 77 5.70 -6.57 -7.60
N ALA A 78 4.58 -7.13 -8.03
CA ALA A 78 4.38 -7.51 -9.42
C ALA A 78 4.45 -6.30 -10.36
N ARG A 79 3.82 -5.19 -9.95
CA ARG A 79 3.81 -3.97 -10.74
C ARG A 79 5.20 -3.38 -10.93
N HIS A 80 6.04 -3.45 -9.91
CA HIS A 80 7.37 -2.86 -9.92
C HIS A 80 8.48 -3.89 -10.17
N ARG A 81 8.10 -5.13 -10.45
CA ARG A 81 9.03 -6.23 -10.75
C ARG A 81 10.05 -6.48 -9.63
N LEU A 82 9.55 -6.48 -8.44
CA LEU A 82 10.38 -6.75 -7.26
C LEU A 82 10.46 -8.23 -6.90
#